data_4765be9928ce3348bcf1213fefe8d987
#
_entry.id   4765be9928ce3348bcf1213fefe8d987
#
_cell.length_a   1.000
_cell.length_b   1.000
_cell.length_c   1.000
_cell.angle_alpha   90.00
_cell.angle_beta   90.00
_cell.angle_gamma   90.00
#
_symmetry.space_group_name_H-M   'P 1'
#
loop_
_entity.id
_entity.type
_entity.pdbx_description
1 polymer ?
#
loop_
_entity_poly.entity_id
_entity_poly.type
_entity_poly.pdbx_seq_one_letter_code
_entity_poly.pdbx_strand_id
1 'polypeptide(L)'
;MPANMTDEELLAAHVAGDPNAFSELVFRHRDRLWAVALRTIGDSGEAEDALQDALISAFRRADQFRGDSQVTTWLHRIVVNACLDRIRRNKSRPTSPLPEFDSAELALPPGDDVIEQRETQLIVAQALAELPDDQRAAVLLVDIEGYPIEEAARILDCPAGTVKSRCSRGRSKLAKRLEHLRNPNIDEPDQEPEGGHGAQ
;
A
#
# COMPACT_ATOMS: atom_id res chain seq x y z
N MET A 1 32.68 1.89 3.85
CA MET A 1 31.32 2.41 4.01
C MET A 1 30.59 2.26 2.68
N PRO A 2 29.49 1.49 2.57
CA PRO A 2 28.82 1.21 1.29
C PRO A 2 27.91 2.34 0.78
N ALA A 3 28.10 3.57 1.26
CA ALA A 3 27.20 4.69 0.97
C ALA A 3 27.04 5.06 -0.53
N ASN A 4 27.81 4.44 -1.42
CA ASN A 4 27.82 4.73 -2.86
C ASN A 4 27.50 3.51 -3.74
N MET A 5 27.12 2.38 -3.16
CA MET A 5 26.75 1.19 -3.93
C MET A 5 25.30 1.30 -4.39
N THR A 6 25.02 0.82 -5.62
CA THR A 6 23.64 0.65 -6.10
C THR A 6 22.95 -0.49 -5.36
N ASP A 7 21.63 -0.59 -5.47
CA ASP A 7 20.86 -1.67 -4.83
C ASP A 7 21.25 -3.05 -5.40
N GLU A 8 21.57 -3.12 -6.70
CA GLU A 8 22.05 -4.31 -7.35
C GLU A 8 23.44 -4.73 -6.82
N GLU A 9 24.33 -3.75 -6.61
CA GLU A 9 25.66 -4.00 -6.04
C GLU A 9 25.56 -4.47 -4.58
N LEU A 10 24.64 -3.89 -3.79
CA LEU A 10 24.38 -4.33 -2.42
C LEU A 10 23.86 -5.77 -2.38
N LEU A 11 22.91 -6.09 -3.27
CA LEU A 11 22.37 -7.45 -3.35
C LEU A 11 23.44 -8.45 -3.77
N ALA A 12 24.27 -8.10 -4.76
CA ALA A 12 25.39 -8.93 -5.19
C ALA A 12 26.45 -9.11 -4.08
N ALA A 13 26.77 -8.05 -3.33
CA ALA A 13 27.69 -8.12 -2.20
C ALA A 13 27.15 -9.03 -1.08
N HIS A 14 25.83 -8.96 -0.80
CA HIS A 14 25.20 -9.88 0.14
C HIS A 14 25.35 -11.35 -0.31
N VAL A 15 25.07 -11.64 -1.57
CA VAL A 15 25.24 -12.99 -2.14
C VAL A 15 26.70 -13.45 -2.07
N ALA A 16 27.66 -12.51 -2.21
CA ALA A 16 29.10 -12.77 -2.04
C ALA A 16 29.53 -12.92 -0.57
N GLY A 17 28.63 -12.76 0.40
CA GLY A 17 28.88 -12.98 1.83
C GLY A 17 29.18 -11.74 2.65
N ASP A 18 28.95 -10.51 2.14
CA ASP A 18 29.03 -9.29 2.96
C ASP A 18 27.87 -9.27 3.97
N PRO A 19 28.14 -9.32 5.28
CA PRO A 19 27.11 -9.39 6.31
C PRO A 19 26.29 -8.10 6.46
N ASN A 20 26.79 -6.96 5.96
CA ASN A 20 26.16 -5.65 6.13
C ASN A 20 25.37 -5.20 4.89
N ALA A 21 25.65 -5.77 3.72
CA ALA A 21 25.09 -5.30 2.46
C ALA A 21 23.55 -5.39 2.42
N PHE A 22 22.97 -6.49 2.90
CA PHE A 22 21.52 -6.65 2.95
C PHE A 22 20.86 -5.72 3.96
N SER A 23 21.50 -5.48 5.09
CA SER A 23 20.99 -4.54 6.10
C SER A 23 20.95 -3.11 5.56
N GLU A 24 21.95 -2.71 4.79
CA GLU A 24 21.97 -1.41 4.11
C GLU A 24 20.84 -1.30 3.07
N LEU A 25 20.65 -2.35 2.26
CA LEU A 25 19.55 -2.41 1.29
C LEU A 25 18.18 -2.25 1.97
N VAL A 26 17.95 -3.01 3.05
CA VAL A 26 16.71 -2.91 3.83
C VAL A 26 16.55 -1.51 4.43
N PHE A 27 17.61 -0.93 4.99
CA PHE A 27 17.58 0.41 5.58
C PHE A 27 17.12 1.47 4.58
N ARG A 28 17.58 1.40 3.32
CA ARG A 28 17.17 2.34 2.25
C ARG A 28 15.70 2.24 1.88
N HIS A 29 15.12 1.05 1.95
CA HIS A 29 13.78 0.78 1.44
C HIS A 29 12.71 0.55 2.51
N ARG A 30 13.10 0.43 3.81
CA ARG A 30 12.24 0.00 4.90
C ARG A 30 10.94 0.80 5.00
N ASP A 31 11.03 2.13 4.93
CA ASP A 31 9.86 3.01 5.14
C ASP A 31 8.84 2.85 4.01
N ARG A 32 9.33 2.67 2.77
CA ARG A 32 8.49 2.41 1.60
C ARG A 32 7.89 1.00 1.64
N LEU A 33 8.68 -0.01 1.99
CA LEU A 33 8.21 -1.39 2.12
C LEU A 33 7.19 -1.51 3.26
N TRP A 34 7.40 -0.82 4.37
CA TRP A 34 6.45 -0.72 5.46
C TRP A 34 5.13 -0.11 5.00
N ALA A 35 5.17 1.04 4.32
CA ALA A 35 3.99 1.70 3.80
C ALA A 35 3.19 0.81 2.82
N VAL A 36 3.88 0.06 1.96
CA VAL A 36 3.26 -0.92 1.05
C VAL A 36 2.58 -2.05 1.84
N ALA A 37 3.27 -2.63 2.84
CA ALA A 37 2.72 -3.71 3.66
C ALA A 37 1.47 -3.24 4.43
N LEU A 38 1.56 -2.10 5.11
CA LEU A 38 0.48 -1.53 5.90
C LEU A 38 -0.75 -1.21 5.04
N ARG A 39 -0.58 -0.56 3.89
CA ARG A 39 -1.67 -0.27 2.96
C ARG A 39 -2.28 -1.53 2.34
N THR A 40 -1.51 -2.60 2.20
CA THR A 40 -2.00 -3.87 1.65
C THR A 40 -2.83 -4.64 2.66
N ILE A 41 -2.43 -4.68 3.93
CA ILE A 41 -3.10 -5.46 4.99
C ILE A 41 -4.13 -4.60 5.74
N GLY A 42 -3.76 -3.38 6.14
CA GLY A 42 -4.61 -2.47 6.90
C GLY A 42 -4.52 -2.64 8.43
N ASP A 43 -3.79 -3.62 8.92
CA ASP A 43 -3.51 -3.86 10.35
C ASP A 43 -2.00 -3.81 10.56
N SER A 44 -1.54 -3.02 11.54
CA SER A 44 -0.10 -2.77 11.75
C SER A 44 0.65 -4.01 12.23
N GLY A 45 0.07 -4.79 13.14
CA GLY A 45 0.68 -6.02 13.65
C GLY A 45 0.82 -7.10 12.57
N GLU A 46 -0.23 -7.30 11.78
CA GLU A 46 -0.21 -8.22 10.65
C GLU A 46 0.74 -7.75 9.53
N ALA A 47 0.84 -6.44 9.30
CA ALA A 47 1.76 -5.86 8.32
C ALA A 47 3.21 -6.00 8.75
N GLU A 48 3.52 -5.81 10.04
CA GLU A 48 4.86 -6.00 10.59
C GLU A 48 5.33 -7.44 10.42
N ASP A 49 4.50 -8.39 10.81
CA ASP A 49 4.80 -9.81 10.66
C ASP A 49 4.98 -10.21 9.18
N ALA A 50 4.10 -9.72 8.29
CA ALA A 50 4.22 -9.99 6.86
C ALA A 50 5.48 -9.39 6.26
N LEU A 51 5.85 -8.17 6.66
CA LEU A 51 7.09 -7.52 6.23
C LEU A 51 8.31 -8.28 6.73
N GLN A 52 8.32 -8.72 7.98
CA GLN A 52 9.40 -9.52 8.55
C GLN A 52 9.57 -10.84 7.77
N ASP A 53 8.48 -11.57 7.53
CA ASP A 53 8.49 -12.81 6.73
C ASP A 53 9.02 -12.53 5.31
N ALA A 54 8.61 -11.42 4.70
CA ALA A 54 9.05 -10.99 3.37
C ALA A 54 10.55 -10.70 3.33
N LEU A 55 11.07 -9.95 4.31
CA LEU A 55 12.50 -9.63 4.39
C LEU A 55 13.37 -10.86 4.64
N ILE A 56 12.92 -11.80 5.49
CA ILE A 56 13.59 -13.10 5.68
C ILE A 56 13.61 -13.89 4.36
N SER A 57 12.49 -13.88 3.62
CA SER A 57 12.40 -14.53 2.32
C SER A 57 13.33 -13.88 1.29
N ALA A 58 13.38 -12.54 1.24
CA ALA A 58 14.27 -11.80 0.37
C ALA A 58 15.74 -12.09 0.67
N PHE A 59 16.13 -12.06 1.95
CA PHE A 59 17.47 -12.41 2.40
C PHE A 59 17.92 -13.79 1.90
N ARG A 60 17.05 -14.80 2.05
CA ARG A 60 17.33 -16.19 1.67
C ARG A 60 17.36 -16.44 0.17
N ARG A 61 16.66 -15.61 -0.61
CA ARG A 61 16.49 -15.77 -2.07
C ARG A 61 17.22 -14.71 -2.88
N ALA A 62 18.12 -13.97 -2.26
CA ALA A 62 18.90 -12.93 -2.93
C ALA A 62 19.69 -13.47 -4.14
N ASP A 63 20.18 -14.72 -4.05
CA ASP A 63 20.87 -15.45 -5.12
C ASP A 63 19.96 -15.78 -6.34
N GLN A 64 18.65 -15.75 -6.16
CA GLN A 64 17.66 -15.98 -7.24
C GLN A 64 17.28 -14.72 -8.01
N PHE A 65 17.77 -13.56 -7.59
CA PHE A 65 17.55 -12.31 -8.32
C PHE A 65 18.33 -12.34 -9.65
N ARG A 66 17.60 -12.26 -10.78
CA ARG A 66 18.17 -12.40 -12.12
C ARG A 66 18.47 -11.06 -12.80
N GLY A 67 18.13 -9.93 -12.18
CA GLY A 67 18.29 -8.62 -12.82
C GLY A 67 17.22 -8.30 -13.88
N ASP A 68 16.16 -9.10 -13.99
CA ASP A 68 15.07 -8.87 -14.97
C ASP A 68 14.18 -7.68 -14.61
N SER A 69 14.36 -7.10 -13.43
CA SER A 69 13.65 -5.93 -12.91
C SER A 69 14.56 -5.18 -11.93
N GLN A 70 14.17 -3.98 -11.51
CA GLN A 70 14.86 -3.29 -10.43
C GLN A 70 14.75 -4.07 -9.11
N VAL A 71 15.74 -3.95 -8.23
CA VAL A 71 15.74 -4.58 -6.89
C VAL A 71 14.52 -4.15 -6.08
N THR A 72 14.11 -2.87 -6.19
CA THR A 72 12.89 -2.34 -5.55
C THR A 72 11.64 -3.07 -6.00
N THR A 73 11.48 -3.34 -7.29
CA THR A 73 10.35 -4.10 -7.85
C THR A 73 10.33 -5.54 -7.31
N TRP A 74 11.50 -6.15 -7.23
CA TRP A 74 11.67 -7.51 -6.68
C TRP A 74 11.29 -7.55 -5.19
N LEU A 75 11.74 -6.57 -4.38
CA LEU A 75 11.36 -6.44 -2.97
C LEU A 75 9.85 -6.24 -2.82
N HIS A 76 9.25 -5.32 -3.59
CA HIS A 76 7.78 -5.09 -3.57
C HIS A 76 7.00 -6.36 -3.91
N ARG A 77 7.45 -7.14 -4.91
CA ARG A 77 6.84 -8.43 -5.24
C ARG A 77 6.82 -9.37 -4.03
N ILE A 78 7.93 -9.49 -3.31
CA ILE A 78 8.04 -10.36 -2.14
C ILE A 78 7.11 -9.87 -1.03
N VAL A 79 7.12 -8.56 -0.73
CA VAL A 79 6.30 -7.97 0.34
C VAL A 79 4.81 -8.09 0.03
N VAL A 80 4.36 -7.67 -1.16
CA VAL A 80 2.94 -7.74 -1.54
C VAL A 80 2.42 -9.17 -1.51
N ASN A 81 3.20 -10.14 -2.02
CA ASN A 81 2.81 -11.54 -1.99
C ASN A 81 2.74 -12.09 -0.57
N ALA A 82 3.69 -11.75 0.31
CA ALA A 82 3.63 -12.13 1.73
C ALA A 82 2.38 -11.57 2.42
N CYS A 83 2.04 -10.30 2.14
CA CYS A 83 0.81 -9.66 2.64
C CYS A 83 -0.45 -10.37 2.15
N LEU A 84 -0.57 -10.64 0.86
CA LEU A 84 -1.73 -11.32 0.28
C LEU A 84 -1.87 -12.76 0.82
N ASP A 85 -0.76 -13.48 0.99
CA ASP A 85 -0.77 -14.83 1.57
C ASP A 85 -1.18 -14.80 3.04
N ARG A 86 -0.78 -13.78 3.79
CA ARG A 86 -1.20 -13.60 5.18
C ARG A 86 -2.71 -13.31 5.28
N ILE A 87 -3.22 -12.40 4.45
CA ILE A 87 -4.66 -12.12 4.37
C ILE A 87 -5.45 -13.40 4.05
N ARG A 88 -5.00 -14.21 3.08
CA ARG A 88 -5.65 -15.48 2.73
C ARG A 88 -5.66 -16.47 3.90
N ARG A 89 -4.53 -16.59 4.62
CA ARG A 89 -4.42 -17.45 5.80
C ARG A 89 -5.37 -17.02 6.91
N ASN A 90 -5.47 -15.72 7.19
CA ASN A 90 -6.35 -15.19 8.22
C ASN A 90 -7.84 -15.39 7.88
N LYS A 91 -8.23 -15.22 6.61
CA LYS A 91 -9.59 -15.52 6.15
C LYS A 91 -9.97 -17.00 6.25
N SER A 92 -9.01 -17.91 6.16
CA SER A 92 -9.24 -19.34 6.31
C SER A 92 -9.32 -19.81 7.77
N ARG A 93 -8.95 -18.96 8.74
CA ARG A 93 -9.01 -19.23 10.19
C ARG A 93 -9.89 -18.18 10.86
N PRO A 94 -11.23 -18.35 10.89
CA PRO A 94 -12.15 -17.35 11.46
C PRO A 94 -12.14 -17.42 13.00
N THR A 95 -11.09 -16.92 13.66
CA THR A 95 -10.96 -16.89 15.11
C THR A 95 -10.46 -15.56 15.67
N SER A 96 -10.41 -14.50 14.86
CA SER A 96 -10.04 -13.16 15.37
C SER A 96 -11.10 -12.13 14.98
N PRO A 97 -11.47 -11.20 15.88
CA PRO A 97 -12.28 -10.03 15.51
C PRO A 97 -11.63 -9.32 14.32
N LEU A 98 -12.45 -8.69 13.47
CA LEU A 98 -11.93 -7.82 12.41
C LEU A 98 -10.91 -6.85 13.02
N PRO A 99 -9.68 -6.76 12.48
CA PRO A 99 -8.70 -5.80 12.96
C PRO A 99 -9.30 -4.40 12.81
N GLU A 100 -9.24 -3.62 13.90
CA GLU A 100 -9.49 -2.20 13.82
C GLU A 100 -8.39 -1.60 12.95
N PHE A 101 -8.79 -0.91 11.88
CA PHE A 101 -7.86 -0.25 10.97
C PHE A 101 -7.11 0.84 11.73
N ASP A 102 -5.86 0.61 12.08
CA ASP A 102 -5.03 1.60 12.77
C ASP A 102 -4.54 2.65 11.77
N SER A 103 -5.39 3.66 11.60
CA SER A 103 -5.16 4.77 10.69
C SER A 103 -4.05 5.72 11.16
N ALA A 104 -3.59 5.62 12.42
CA ALA A 104 -2.61 6.53 12.97
C ALA A 104 -1.18 6.30 12.41
N GLU A 105 -0.83 5.09 12.00
CA GLU A 105 0.49 4.75 11.47
C GLU A 105 0.65 4.98 9.96
N LEU A 106 -0.42 5.24 9.23
CA LEU A 106 -0.38 5.55 7.80
C LEU A 106 0.11 6.98 7.49
N ALA A 107 0.34 7.79 8.52
CA ALA A 107 0.79 9.17 8.35
C ALA A 107 2.21 9.23 7.79
N LEU A 108 2.36 9.85 6.61
CA LEU A 108 3.64 10.33 6.10
C LEU A 108 4.26 11.34 7.12
N PRO A 109 5.60 11.53 7.10
CA PRO A 109 6.25 12.48 7.98
C PRO A 109 5.64 13.89 7.87
N PRO A 110 5.58 14.66 8.96
CA PRO A 110 4.83 15.90 9.03
C PRO A 110 5.44 17.00 8.16
N GLY A 111 4.62 17.54 7.24
CA GLY A 111 4.83 18.85 6.61
C GLY A 111 3.87 19.85 7.22
N ASP A 112 4.09 21.16 7.00
CA ASP A 112 3.45 22.27 7.71
C ASP A 112 1.91 22.45 7.53
N ASP A 113 1.24 21.60 6.70
CA ASP A 113 -0.23 21.52 6.55
C ASP A 113 -0.82 20.25 7.18
N VAL A 114 -0.51 20.01 8.45
CA VAL A 114 -0.51 18.67 9.06
C VAL A 114 -1.89 18.10 9.36
N ILE A 115 -2.90 18.90 9.66
CA ILE A 115 -4.20 18.39 10.17
C ILE A 115 -5.11 17.97 9.01
N GLU A 116 -5.32 18.81 8.02
CA GLU A 116 -6.21 18.55 6.87
C GLU A 116 -5.65 17.43 5.96
N GLN A 117 -4.33 17.39 5.78
CA GLN A 117 -3.67 16.31 5.04
C GLN A 117 -3.78 14.97 5.76
N ARG A 118 -3.70 14.95 7.10
CA ARG A 118 -3.90 13.72 7.90
C ARG A 118 -5.31 13.20 7.78
N GLU A 119 -6.31 14.06 7.91
CA GLU A 119 -7.72 13.66 7.78
C GLU A 119 -7.99 13.06 6.38
N THR A 120 -7.53 13.73 5.33
CA THR A 120 -7.63 13.22 3.95
C THR A 120 -6.92 11.87 3.79
N GLN A 121 -5.73 11.70 4.36
CA GLN A 121 -4.97 10.44 4.31
C GLN A 121 -5.74 9.32 5.03
N LEU A 122 -6.34 9.59 6.19
CA LEU A 122 -7.15 8.63 6.93
C LEU A 122 -8.37 8.17 6.13
N ILE A 123 -9.08 9.11 5.50
CA ILE A 123 -10.26 8.81 4.67
C ILE A 123 -9.86 7.93 3.47
N VAL A 124 -8.76 8.28 2.80
CA VAL A 124 -8.25 7.48 1.66
C VAL A 124 -7.82 6.09 2.12
N ALA A 125 -7.15 5.98 3.26
CA ALA A 125 -6.74 4.71 3.83
C ALA A 125 -7.94 3.81 4.17
N GLN A 126 -8.98 4.36 4.79
CA GLN A 126 -10.22 3.64 5.07
C GLN A 126 -10.91 3.19 3.79
N ALA A 127 -11.01 4.07 2.78
CA ALA A 127 -11.59 3.71 1.50
C ALA A 127 -10.84 2.58 0.78
N LEU A 128 -9.51 2.57 0.88
CA LEU A 128 -8.67 1.48 0.37
C LEU A 128 -8.92 0.17 1.12
N ALA A 129 -9.09 0.23 2.45
CA ALA A 129 -9.35 -0.95 3.27
C ALA A 129 -10.69 -1.64 2.93
N GLU A 130 -11.69 -0.89 2.47
CA GLU A 130 -12.99 -1.41 2.03
C GLU A 130 -12.93 -2.13 0.67
N LEU A 131 -11.83 -1.99 -0.08
CA LEU A 131 -11.67 -2.72 -1.34
C LEU A 131 -11.39 -4.20 -1.09
N PRO A 132 -11.87 -5.10 -1.97
CA PRO A 132 -11.36 -6.46 -2.03
C PRO A 132 -9.84 -6.47 -2.18
N ASP A 133 -9.15 -7.39 -1.51
CA ASP A 133 -7.68 -7.40 -1.39
C ASP A 133 -6.97 -7.34 -2.75
N ASP A 134 -7.49 -8.06 -3.74
CA ASP A 134 -6.93 -8.11 -5.09
C ASP A 134 -7.11 -6.78 -5.87
N GLN A 135 -8.21 -6.06 -5.60
CA GLN A 135 -8.45 -4.73 -6.18
C GLN A 135 -7.58 -3.68 -5.47
N ARG A 136 -7.49 -3.76 -4.13
CA ARG A 136 -6.63 -2.90 -3.31
C ARG A 136 -5.17 -3.01 -3.73
N ALA A 137 -4.63 -4.24 -3.82
CA ALA A 137 -3.26 -4.48 -4.24
C ALA A 137 -2.97 -3.94 -5.66
N ALA A 138 -3.90 -4.11 -6.61
CA ALA A 138 -3.74 -3.60 -7.96
C ALA A 138 -3.74 -2.07 -8.02
N VAL A 139 -4.68 -1.41 -7.33
CA VAL A 139 -4.74 0.06 -7.25
C VAL A 139 -3.50 0.60 -6.53
N LEU A 140 -3.07 -0.03 -5.44
CA LEU A 140 -1.90 0.37 -4.69
C LEU A 140 -0.65 0.37 -5.56
N LEU A 141 -0.39 -0.70 -6.30
CA LEU A 141 0.78 -0.80 -7.18
C LEU A 141 0.73 0.19 -8.34
N VAL A 142 -0.43 0.32 -9.01
CA VAL A 142 -0.54 1.13 -10.23
C VAL A 142 -0.71 2.62 -9.91
N ASP A 143 -1.60 2.97 -8.98
CA ASP A 143 -2.00 4.36 -8.75
C ASP A 143 -1.17 5.05 -7.66
N ILE A 144 -0.70 4.31 -6.65
CA ILE A 144 0.07 4.89 -5.54
C ILE A 144 1.57 4.71 -5.76
N GLU A 145 2.01 3.49 -6.09
CA GLU A 145 3.42 3.19 -6.32
C GLU A 145 3.90 3.53 -7.74
N GLY A 146 2.96 3.80 -8.67
CA GLY A 146 3.27 4.25 -10.02
C GLY A 146 3.80 3.18 -10.97
N TYR A 147 3.59 1.89 -10.66
CA TYR A 147 4.04 0.82 -11.54
C TYR A 147 3.24 0.76 -12.84
N PRO A 148 3.90 0.55 -13.99
CA PRO A 148 3.22 0.18 -15.22
C PRO A 148 2.39 -1.10 -15.02
N ILE A 149 1.28 -1.22 -15.75
CA ILE A 149 0.37 -2.39 -15.64
C ILE A 149 1.10 -3.73 -15.81
N GLU A 150 2.03 -3.79 -16.74
CA GLU A 150 2.81 -4.99 -17.06
C GLU A 150 3.74 -5.38 -15.90
N GLU A 151 4.25 -4.38 -15.17
CA GLU A 151 5.10 -4.61 -14.01
C GLU A 151 4.28 -4.98 -12.77
N ALA A 152 3.16 -4.31 -12.54
CA ALA A 152 2.19 -4.70 -11.52
C ALA A 152 1.66 -6.13 -11.74
N ALA A 153 1.47 -6.54 -13.00
CA ALA A 153 1.09 -7.91 -13.35
C ALA A 153 2.15 -8.94 -12.96
N ARG A 154 3.44 -8.61 -13.15
CA ARG A 154 4.56 -9.45 -12.67
C ARG A 154 4.63 -9.52 -11.14
N ILE A 155 4.40 -8.39 -10.46
CA ILE A 155 4.38 -8.34 -8.98
C ILE A 155 3.25 -9.22 -8.44
N LEU A 156 2.04 -9.09 -9.01
CA LEU A 156 0.82 -9.80 -8.55
C LEU A 156 0.70 -11.23 -9.10
N ASP A 157 1.65 -11.68 -9.92
CA ASP A 157 1.65 -12.98 -10.59
C ASP A 157 0.31 -13.28 -11.29
N CYS A 158 -0.16 -12.34 -12.11
CA CYS A 158 -1.41 -12.46 -12.86
C CYS A 158 -1.34 -11.75 -14.22
N PRO A 159 -2.22 -12.08 -15.17
CA PRO A 159 -2.25 -11.42 -16.49
C PRO A 159 -2.49 -9.90 -16.37
N ALA A 160 -1.86 -9.11 -17.25
CA ALA A 160 -2.04 -7.65 -17.32
C ALA A 160 -3.51 -7.22 -17.48
N GLY A 161 -4.32 -7.98 -18.23
CA GLY A 161 -5.76 -7.79 -18.33
C GLY A 161 -6.50 -7.92 -17.00
N THR A 162 -6.02 -8.81 -16.13
CA THR A 162 -6.56 -8.97 -14.76
C THR A 162 -6.25 -7.75 -13.92
N VAL A 163 -5.02 -7.21 -13.99
CA VAL A 163 -4.65 -5.95 -13.28
C VAL A 163 -5.51 -4.80 -13.77
N LYS A 164 -5.66 -4.62 -15.11
CA LYS A 164 -6.53 -3.57 -15.68
C LYS A 164 -7.95 -3.64 -15.14
N SER A 165 -8.55 -4.83 -15.11
CA SER A 165 -9.93 -5.02 -14.61
C SER A 165 -10.06 -4.81 -13.12
N ARG A 166 -9.05 -5.20 -12.31
CA ARG A 166 -8.98 -4.95 -10.85
C ARG A 166 -8.86 -3.46 -10.56
N CYS A 167 -7.95 -2.74 -11.23
CA CYS A 167 -7.81 -1.29 -11.12
C CYS A 167 -9.11 -0.56 -11.49
N SER A 168 -9.73 -0.91 -12.62
CA SER A 168 -10.99 -0.29 -13.05
C SER A 168 -12.10 -0.44 -11.99
N ARG A 169 -12.29 -1.66 -11.45
CA ARG A 169 -13.29 -1.91 -10.40
C ARG A 169 -12.93 -1.23 -9.09
N GLY A 170 -11.66 -1.25 -8.69
CA GLY A 170 -11.18 -0.57 -7.50
C GLY A 170 -11.39 0.94 -7.57
N ARG A 171 -10.98 1.59 -8.67
CA ARG A 171 -11.18 3.03 -8.90
C ARG A 171 -12.66 3.42 -8.87
N SER A 172 -13.55 2.61 -9.47
CA SER A 172 -14.98 2.89 -9.45
C SER A 172 -15.56 2.87 -8.04
N LYS A 173 -15.10 1.96 -7.18
CA LYS A 173 -15.51 1.92 -5.77
C LYS A 173 -14.94 3.10 -4.98
N LEU A 174 -13.64 3.41 -5.17
CA LEU A 174 -12.99 4.54 -4.52
C LEU A 174 -13.65 5.87 -4.92
N ALA A 175 -13.97 6.05 -6.21
CA ALA A 175 -14.62 7.26 -6.70
C ALA A 175 -15.94 7.53 -5.98
N LYS A 176 -16.76 6.49 -5.77
CA LYS A 176 -18.02 6.61 -5.01
C LYS A 176 -17.78 6.92 -3.53
N ARG A 177 -16.78 6.28 -2.93
CA ARG A 177 -16.48 6.42 -1.50
C ARG A 177 -15.87 7.78 -1.17
N LEU A 178 -15.11 8.36 -2.11
CA LEU A 178 -14.39 9.62 -1.95
C LEU A 178 -15.07 10.80 -2.65
N GLU A 179 -16.35 10.66 -3.05
CA GLU A 179 -17.08 11.69 -3.79
C GLU A 179 -17.20 13.00 -3.01
N HIS A 180 -17.37 12.91 -1.67
CA HIS A 180 -17.42 14.06 -0.77
C HIS A 180 -16.10 14.84 -0.72
N LEU A 181 -14.93 14.20 -0.88
CA LEU A 181 -13.63 14.90 -0.94
C LEU A 181 -13.46 15.69 -2.24
N ARG A 182 -14.14 15.28 -3.31
CA ARG A 182 -14.07 15.95 -4.61
C ARG A 182 -15.03 17.14 -4.69
N ASN A 183 -16.09 17.13 -3.92
CA ASN A 183 -17.13 18.14 -3.93
C ASN A 183 -17.63 18.44 -2.49
N PRO A 184 -16.86 19.23 -1.71
CA PRO A 184 -17.15 19.48 -0.31
C PRO A 184 -18.48 20.21 -0.06
N ASN A 185 -19.15 20.74 -1.10
CA ASN A 185 -20.42 21.47 -0.99
C ASN A 185 -21.68 20.59 -1.15
N ILE A 186 -21.57 19.25 -1.26
CA ILE A 186 -22.75 18.37 -1.39
C ILE A 186 -23.47 18.17 -0.05
N ASP A 187 -22.80 18.38 1.08
CA ASP A 187 -23.36 18.13 2.44
C ASP A 187 -23.99 19.36 3.11
N GLU A 188 -24.09 20.52 2.44
CA GLU A 188 -24.94 21.59 2.96
C GLU A 188 -26.39 21.25 2.62
N PRO A 189 -27.24 20.94 3.63
CA PRO A 189 -28.69 20.83 3.40
C PRO A 189 -29.18 22.18 2.94
N ASP A 190 -29.89 22.21 1.80
CA ASP A 190 -30.61 23.39 1.32
C ASP A 190 -31.35 24.04 2.49
N GLN A 191 -30.84 25.19 2.98
CA GLN A 191 -31.58 26.05 3.87
C GLN A 191 -32.72 26.63 3.05
N GLU A 192 -33.90 26.04 3.20
CA GLU A 192 -35.13 26.64 2.69
C GLU A 192 -35.21 28.11 3.20
N PRO A 193 -35.43 29.08 2.31
CA PRO A 193 -35.60 30.45 2.76
C PRO A 193 -36.89 30.52 3.59
N GLU A 194 -36.77 30.80 4.89
CA GLU A 194 -37.90 31.11 5.75
C GLU A 194 -38.73 32.21 5.10
N GLY A 195 -39.89 31.81 4.60
CA GLY A 195 -40.90 32.69 4.02
C GLY A 195 -41.34 33.71 5.04
N GLY A 196 -41.00 34.98 4.81
CA GLY A 196 -41.46 36.09 5.58
C GLY A 196 -43.00 36.19 5.56
N HIS A 197 -43.61 35.99 6.71
CA HIS A 197 -44.99 36.35 6.94
C HIS A 197 -45.03 37.84 7.25
N GLY A 198 -45.38 38.63 6.24
CA GLY A 198 -45.84 39.99 6.44
C GLY A 198 -47.18 40.01 7.12
N ALA A 199 -47.24 40.58 8.30
CA ALA A 199 -48.48 40.90 9.00
C ALA A 199 -49.00 42.28 8.52
N GLN A 200 -50.26 42.31 8.16
CA GLN A 200 -51.08 43.50 8.23
C GLN A 200 -51.75 43.60 9.59
#